data_dab78fc62e22756c6d064076af485c9e
#
_entry.id   dab78fc62e22756c6d064076af485c9e
#
_cell.length_a   1.000
_cell.length_b   1.000
_cell.length_c   1.000
_cell.angle_alpha   90.00
_cell.angle_beta   90.00
_cell.angle_gamma   90.00
#
_symmetry.space_group_name_H-M   'P 1'
#
loop_
_entity.id
_entity.type
_entity.pdbx_description
1 polymer ?
#
loop_
_entity_poly.entity_id
_entity_poly.type
_entity_poly.pdbx_seq_one_letter_code
_entity_poly.pdbx_strand_id
1 'polypeptide(L)'
;MPPGEGLSEKGVSEALALRTALASEEVDLGVATPLLRTQETLDLALGERQVERVVLPALREIGFGAFEGGPLAEYRAWAWSHPPDAECPGGGESRTEAAVRIAGALDALLDLPEEVILAVSHALPVRYVVDASDGSFPTARITPVPHAEAFFLDTDAVRLAAETLRAWAAAPSFADLVA
;
A
#
# COMPACT_ATOMS: atom_id res chain seq x y z
N MET A 1 2.96 -22.01 -0.07
CA MET A 1 3.78 -20.93 0.56
C MET A 1 3.42 -19.61 -0.12
N PRO A 2 3.33 -18.50 0.60
CA PRO A 2 3.16 -17.18 -0.01
C PRO A 2 4.28 -16.89 -1.01
N PRO A 3 4.01 -16.19 -2.12
CA PRO A 3 5.02 -15.83 -3.10
C PRO A 3 5.96 -14.72 -2.60
N GLY A 4 7.12 -14.62 -3.22
CA GLY A 4 8.14 -13.60 -2.93
C GLY A 4 9.12 -14.01 -1.83
N GLU A 5 10.14 -13.17 -1.66
CA GLU A 5 11.13 -13.35 -0.60
C GLU A 5 10.56 -12.89 0.75
N GLY A 6 11.03 -13.55 1.82
CA GLY A 6 10.76 -13.17 3.20
C GLY A 6 11.52 -11.92 3.62
N LEU A 7 11.38 -11.57 4.90
CA LEU A 7 12.08 -10.43 5.49
C LEU A 7 13.59 -10.71 5.62
N SER A 8 14.39 -9.68 5.35
CA SER A 8 15.79 -9.67 5.76
C SER A 8 15.91 -9.52 7.29
N GLU A 9 17.09 -9.75 7.85
CA GLU A 9 17.35 -9.51 9.30
C GLU A 9 16.96 -8.09 9.72
N LYS A 10 17.25 -7.09 8.85
CA LYS A 10 16.83 -5.71 9.07
C LYS A 10 15.31 -5.58 9.07
N GLY A 11 14.62 -6.19 8.10
CA GLY A 11 13.16 -6.19 8.02
C GLY A 11 12.50 -6.83 9.24
N VAL A 12 13.06 -7.91 9.75
CA VAL A 12 12.61 -8.54 11.02
C VAL A 12 12.76 -7.56 12.19
N SER A 13 13.91 -6.87 12.29
CA SER A 13 14.13 -5.87 13.34
C SER A 13 13.16 -4.71 13.26
N GLU A 14 12.87 -4.21 12.05
CA GLU A 14 11.91 -3.13 11.80
C GLU A 14 10.47 -3.57 12.15
N ALA A 15 10.06 -4.79 11.81
CA ALA A 15 8.75 -5.34 12.16
C ALA A 15 8.58 -5.54 13.69
N LEU A 16 9.63 -5.92 14.39
CA LEU A 16 9.63 -6.00 15.86
C LEU A 16 9.55 -4.62 16.52
N ALA A 17 10.19 -3.60 15.93
CA ALA A 17 10.05 -2.22 16.38
C ALA A 17 8.60 -1.71 16.18
N LEU A 18 7.96 -2.05 15.06
CA LEU A 18 6.54 -1.77 14.82
C LEU A 18 5.65 -2.41 15.90
N ARG A 19 5.91 -3.66 16.29
CA ARG A 19 5.19 -4.31 17.40
C ARG A 19 5.25 -3.49 18.68
N THR A 20 6.41 -2.90 18.98
CA THR A 20 6.58 -2.06 20.16
C THR A 20 5.79 -0.75 20.03
N ALA A 21 5.80 -0.14 18.84
CA ALA A 21 5.04 1.07 18.56
C ALA A 21 3.51 0.85 18.67
N LEU A 22 3.04 -0.36 18.34
CA LEU A 22 1.62 -0.76 18.40
C LEU A 22 1.24 -1.42 19.75
N ALA A 23 2.06 -1.32 20.78
CA ALA A 23 1.83 -2.04 22.04
C ALA A 23 0.54 -1.63 22.76
N SER A 24 0.14 -0.35 22.63
CA SER A 24 -1.09 0.21 23.21
C SER A 24 -2.33 0.08 22.35
N GLU A 25 -2.18 -0.33 21.09
CA GLU A 25 -3.29 -0.42 20.15
C GLU A 25 -4.02 -1.77 20.29
N GLU A 26 -5.33 -1.74 20.41
CA GLU A 26 -6.20 -2.92 20.39
C GLU A 26 -6.55 -3.23 18.93
N VAL A 27 -5.79 -4.11 18.29
CA VAL A 27 -6.03 -4.54 16.89
C VAL A 27 -7.04 -5.69 16.86
N ASP A 28 -8.12 -5.53 16.10
CA ASP A 28 -9.19 -6.53 15.94
C ASP A 28 -8.94 -7.44 14.74
N LEU A 29 -8.34 -6.91 13.67
CA LEU A 29 -8.05 -7.64 12.45
C LEU A 29 -6.67 -7.29 11.89
N GLY A 30 -5.91 -8.30 11.49
CA GLY A 30 -4.68 -8.16 10.74
C GLY A 30 -4.90 -8.41 9.25
N VAL A 31 -4.45 -7.51 8.39
CA VAL A 31 -4.57 -7.63 6.94
C VAL A 31 -3.18 -7.57 6.31
N ALA A 32 -2.88 -8.51 5.40
CA ALA A 32 -1.64 -8.51 4.62
C ALA A 32 -1.92 -8.74 3.14
N THR A 33 -0.92 -8.53 2.30
CA THR A 33 -1.00 -8.91 0.89
C THR A 33 -0.56 -10.38 0.70
N PRO A 34 -0.73 -10.98 -0.50
CA PRO A 34 -0.27 -12.34 -0.75
C PRO A 34 1.25 -12.53 -0.60
N LEU A 35 2.07 -11.46 -0.60
CA LEU A 35 3.52 -11.56 -0.56
C LEU A 35 4.04 -11.93 0.83
N LEU A 36 4.99 -12.87 0.88
CA LEU A 36 5.52 -13.43 2.13
C LEU A 36 6.00 -12.34 3.09
N ARG A 37 6.76 -11.35 2.61
CA ARG A 37 7.28 -10.26 3.45
C ARG A 37 6.20 -9.46 4.20
N THR A 38 5.00 -9.28 3.63
CA THR A 38 3.91 -8.55 4.30
C THR A 38 3.25 -9.40 5.36
N GLN A 39 3.12 -10.71 5.14
CA GLN A 39 2.57 -11.65 6.10
C GLN A 39 3.52 -11.81 7.30
N GLU A 40 4.83 -11.97 7.05
CA GLU A 40 5.84 -12.01 8.11
C GLU A 40 5.89 -10.70 8.91
N THR A 41 5.77 -9.53 8.25
CA THR A 41 5.69 -8.24 8.95
C THR A 41 4.46 -8.20 9.86
N LEU A 42 3.30 -8.61 9.35
CA LEU A 42 2.06 -8.65 10.14
C LEU A 42 2.17 -9.59 11.33
N ASP A 43 2.70 -10.79 11.12
CA ASP A 43 2.88 -11.78 12.19
C ASP A 43 3.82 -11.28 13.28
N LEU A 44 4.94 -10.68 12.91
CA LEU A 44 5.88 -10.09 13.85
C LEU A 44 5.30 -8.89 14.60
N ALA A 45 4.54 -8.02 13.91
CA ALA A 45 3.90 -6.85 14.51
C ALA A 45 2.80 -7.24 15.50
N LEU A 46 1.99 -8.24 15.17
CA LEU A 46 0.94 -8.75 16.05
C LEU A 46 1.51 -9.62 17.20
N GLY A 47 2.58 -10.38 16.92
CA GLY A 47 3.18 -11.30 17.88
C GLY A 47 2.19 -12.36 18.35
N GLU A 48 2.04 -12.52 19.67
CA GLU A 48 1.18 -13.54 20.29
C GLU A 48 -0.29 -13.13 20.41
N ARG A 49 -0.68 -11.96 19.88
CA ARG A 49 -2.07 -11.49 19.90
C ARG A 49 -2.96 -12.45 19.13
N GLN A 50 -4.09 -12.83 19.73
CA GLN A 50 -5.10 -13.69 19.13
C GLN A 50 -6.00 -12.85 18.21
N VAL A 51 -5.44 -12.37 17.11
CA VAL A 51 -6.10 -11.53 16.11
C VAL A 51 -6.25 -12.34 14.83
N GLU A 52 -7.41 -12.32 14.21
CA GLU A 52 -7.62 -12.92 12.89
C GLU A 52 -6.71 -12.26 11.85
N ARG A 53 -6.22 -13.06 10.90
CA ARG A 53 -5.34 -12.60 9.82
C ARG A 53 -5.94 -12.96 8.48
N VAL A 54 -6.15 -11.95 7.64
CA VAL A 54 -6.69 -12.14 6.28
C VAL A 54 -5.71 -11.64 5.23
N VAL A 55 -5.76 -12.25 4.06
CA VAL A 55 -4.99 -11.83 2.90
C VAL A 55 -5.89 -11.06 1.96
N LEU A 56 -5.54 -9.78 1.71
CA LEU A 56 -6.26 -8.90 0.79
C LEU A 56 -5.39 -8.58 -0.44
N PRO A 57 -5.55 -9.31 -1.55
CA PRO A 57 -4.74 -9.13 -2.76
C PRO A 57 -4.85 -7.73 -3.35
N ALA A 58 -5.95 -7.05 -3.11
CA ALA A 58 -6.19 -5.70 -3.62
C ALA A 58 -5.27 -4.63 -3.00
N LEU A 59 -4.56 -4.93 -1.90
CA LEU A 59 -3.52 -4.05 -1.32
C LEU A 59 -2.10 -4.38 -1.82
N ARG A 60 -1.93 -5.27 -2.81
CA ARG A 60 -0.61 -5.60 -3.37
C ARG A 60 0.10 -4.39 -3.96
N GLU A 61 1.42 -4.50 -4.12
CA GLU A 61 2.21 -3.51 -4.87
C GLU A 61 1.70 -3.39 -6.32
N ILE A 62 1.99 -2.27 -6.96
CA ILE A 62 1.71 -2.10 -8.39
C ILE A 62 2.43 -3.19 -9.21
N GLY A 63 1.76 -3.70 -10.24
CA GLY A 63 2.39 -4.65 -11.15
C GLY A 63 3.43 -3.96 -12.03
N PHE A 64 4.69 -4.36 -11.89
CA PHE A 64 5.80 -3.74 -12.62
C PHE A 64 5.97 -4.25 -14.05
N GLY A 65 5.19 -5.26 -14.48
CA GLY A 65 5.23 -5.80 -15.85
C GLY A 65 6.63 -6.21 -16.29
N ALA A 66 7.14 -5.62 -17.38
CA ALA A 66 8.47 -5.93 -17.90
C ALA A 66 9.63 -5.55 -16.94
N PHE A 67 9.36 -4.78 -15.89
CA PHE A 67 10.37 -4.40 -14.87
C PHE A 67 10.38 -5.31 -13.65
N GLU A 68 9.54 -6.36 -13.62
CA GLU A 68 9.52 -7.31 -12.49
C GLU A 68 10.89 -7.97 -12.29
N GLY A 69 11.36 -7.98 -11.03
CA GLY A 69 12.66 -8.55 -10.66
C GLY A 69 13.88 -7.72 -11.09
N GLY A 70 13.69 -6.61 -11.80
CA GLY A 70 14.72 -5.67 -12.20
C GLY A 70 14.95 -4.55 -11.17
N PRO A 71 15.92 -3.66 -11.46
CA PRO A 71 16.17 -2.49 -10.62
C PRO A 71 14.95 -1.54 -10.59
N LEU A 72 14.45 -1.21 -9.41
CA LEU A 72 13.32 -0.30 -9.24
C LEU A 72 13.54 1.08 -9.91
N ALA A 73 14.80 1.49 -10.08
CA ALA A 73 15.15 2.72 -10.77
C ALA A 73 14.70 2.74 -12.25
N GLU A 74 14.70 1.59 -12.92
CA GLU A 74 14.26 1.49 -14.32
C GLU A 74 12.75 1.70 -14.43
N TYR A 75 11.97 1.04 -13.58
CA TYR A 75 10.54 1.28 -13.50
C TYR A 75 10.24 2.76 -13.16
N ARG A 76 10.94 3.34 -12.19
CA ARG A 76 10.75 4.74 -11.80
C ARG A 76 11.04 5.68 -12.95
N ALA A 77 12.13 5.48 -13.69
CA ALA A 77 12.46 6.32 -14.86
C ALA A 77 11.36 6.26 -15.93
N TRP A 78 10.83 5.06 -16.18
CA TRP A 78 9.68 4.89 -17.08
C TRP A 78 8.43 5.61 -16.54
N ALA A 79 8.04 5.34 -15.30
CA ALA A 79 6.82 5.85 -14.70
C ALA A 79 6.80 7.38 -14.56
N TRP A 80 7.97 8.02 -14.41
CA TRP A 80 8.07 9.49 -14.34
C TRP A 80 7.99 10.19 -15.69
N SER A 81 8.16 9.45 -16.79
CA SER A 81 8.11 9.98 -18.15
C SER A 81 6.80 9.64 -18.88
N HIS A 82 5.86 8.98 -18.22
CA HIS A 82 4.61 8.56 -18.82
C HIS A 82 3.40 9.09 -18.03
N PRO A 83 2.26 9.33 -18.69
CA PRO A 83 1.04 9.73 -18.01
C PRO A 83 0.54 8.62 -17.07
N PRO A 84 -0.28 8.97 -16.06
CA PRO A 84 -0.67 8.02 -15.01
C PRO A 84 -1.55 6.85 -15.48
N ASP A 85 -2.23 7.00 -16.62
CA ASP A 85 -3.04 5.97 -17.27
C ASP A 85 -2.25 5.10 -18.25
N ALA A 86 -0.95 5.38 -18.44
CA ALA A 86 -0.11 4.55 -19.30
C ALA A 86 0.05 3.15 -18.71
N GLU A 87 -0.32 2.14 -19.48
CA GLU A 87 -0.13 0.74 -19.14
C GLU A 87 1.37 0.39 -19.08
N CYS A 88 1.80 -0.21 -17.99
CA CYS A 88 3.20 -0.58 -17.84
C CYS A 88 3.55 -1.72 -18.83
N PRO A 89 4.66 -1.61 -19.61
CA PRO A 89 5.04 -2.62 -20.57
C PRO A 89 5.08 -4.04 -20.00
N GLY A 90 4.73 -5.02 -20.82
CA GLY A 90 4.72 -6.43 -20.40
C GLY A 90 3.52 -6.82 -19.54
N GLY A 91 2.41 -6.09 -19.66
CA GLY A 91 1.17 -6.37 -18.94
C GLY A 91 1.20 -5.94 -17.47
N GLY A 92 2.02 -4.95 -17.14
CA GLY A 92 2.01 -4.34 -15.81
C GLY A 92 0.84 -3.37 -15.63
N GLU A 93 0.64 -2.93 -14.41
CA GLU A 93 -0.49 -2.09 -14.01
C GLU A 93 -0.18 -0.60 -14.23
N SER A 94 -1.13 0.19 -14.73
CA SER A 94 -1.04 1.64 -14.74
C SER A 94 -1.21 2.21 -13.32
N ARG A 95 -0.81 3.47 -13.11
CA ARG A 95 -1.02 4.14 -11.82
C ARG A 95 -2.49 4.36 -11.51
N THR A 96 -3.32 4.59 -12.54
CA THR A 96 -4.77 4.75 -12.40
C THR A 96 -5.46 3.45 -12.04
N GLU A 97 -5.09 2.32 -12.67
CA GLU A 97 -5.60 1.00 -12.29
C GLU A 97 -5.24 0.65 -10.84
N ALA A 98 -3.99 0.91 -10.43
CA ALA A 98 -3.58 0.73 -9.04
C ALA A 98 -4.41 1.59 -8.08
N ALA A 99 -4.66 2.86 -8.41
CA ALA A 99 -5.47 3.76 -7.57
C ALA A 99 -6.92 3.25 -7.42
N VAL A 100 -7.56 2.83 -8.52
CA VAL A 100 -8.93 2.26 -8.48
C VAL A 100 -8.97 0.99 -7.64
N ARG A 101 -8.00 0.09 -7.83
CA ARG A 101 -7.89 -1.15 -7.04
C ARG A 101 -7.70 -0.88 -5.56
N ILE A 102 -6.83 0.07 -5.20
CA ILE A 102 -6.58 0.47 -3.81
C ILE A 102 -7.86 1.08 -3.20
N ALA A 103 -8.53 1.98 -3.92
CA ALA A 103 -9.79 2.56 -3.46
C ALA A 103 -10.86 1.49 -3.20
N GLY A 104 -10.96 0.48 -4.07
CA GLY A 104 -11.84 -0.66 -3.83
C GLY A 104 -11.47 -1.51 -2.61
N ALA A 105 -10.15 -1.62 -2.32
CA ALA A 105 -9.68 -2.30 -1.12
C ALA A 105 -10.05 -1.51 0.15
N LEU A 106 -9.95 -0.18 0.11
CA LEU A 106 -10.35 0.67 1.25
C LEU A 106 -11.85 0.54 1.54
N ASP A 107 -12.71 0.52 0.51
CA ASP A 107 -14.14 0.26 0.74
C ASP A 107 -14.39 -1.09 1.39
N ALA A 108 -13.70 -2.13 0.90
CA ALA A 108 -13.85 -3.46 1.47
C ALA A 108 -13.42 -3.52 2.95
N LEU A 109 -12.42 -2.73 3.34
CA LEU A 109 -12.02 -2.60 4.75
C LEU A 109 -13.04 -1.80 5.58
N LEU A 110 -13.64 -0.74 4.99
CA LEU A 110 -14.67 0.08 5.64
C LEU A 110 -16.00 -0.67 5.87
N ASP A 111 -16.26 -1.71 5.08
CA ASP A 111 -17.45 -2.55 5.19
C ASP A 111 -17.33 -3.65 6.27
N LEU A 112 -16.12 -3.80 6.86
CA LEU A 112 -15.86 -4.79 7.91
C LEU A 112 -16.38 -4.28 9.28
N PRO A 113 -16.80 -5.19 10.17
CA PRO A 113 -17.30 -4.83 11.50
C PRO A 113 -16.18 -4.48 12.50
N GLU A 114 -14.93 -4.80 12.19
CA GLU A 114 -13.77 -4.56 13.04
C GLU A 114 -13.45 -3.07 13.15
N GLU A 115 -13.23 -2.58 14.38
CA GLU A 115 -13.00 -1.16 14.62
C GLU A 115 -11.54 -0.76 14.36
N VAL A 116 -10.57 -1.65 14.66
CA VAL A 116 -9.14 -1.39 14.49
C VAL A 116 -8.49 -2.45 13.61
N ILE A 117 -8.13 -2.05 12.41
CA ILE A 117 -7.52 -2.92 11.40
C ILE A 117 -6.06 -2.54 11.19
N LEU A 118 -5.14 -3.49 11.42
CA LEU A 118 -3.74 -3.34 11.04
C LEU A 118 -3.53 -3.89 9.61
N ALA A 119 -3.38 -3.01 8.63
CA ALA A 119 -3.11 -3.40 7.25
C ALA A 119 -1.63 -3.23 6.89
N VAL A 120 -0.96 -4.30 6.48
CA VAL A 120 0.41 -4.30 5.98
C VAL A 120 0.42 -4.40 4.47
N SER A 121 0.99 -3.39 3.82
CA SER A 121 1.00 -3.24 2.38
C SER A 121 2.39 -2.87 1.85
N HIS A 122 2.48 -2.13 0.75
CA HIS A 122 3.69 -1.80 0.03
C HIS A 122 3.83 -0.28 -0.16
N ALA A 123 4.98 0.14 -0.66
CA ALA A 123 5.34 1.56 -0.70
C ALA A 123 4.35 2.42 -1.49
N LEU A 124 3.93 2.01 -2.69
CA LEU A 124 3.01 2.83 -3.49
C LEU A 124 1.60 2.83 -2.91
N PRO A 125 0.97 1.68 -2.56
CA PRO A 125 -0.34 1.69 -1.95
C PRO A 125 -0.39 2.51 -0.65
N VAL A 126 0.60 2.35 0.25
CA VAL A 126 0.64 3.12 1.50
C VAL A 126 0.75 4.62 1.22
N ARG A 127 1.66 5.02 0.32
CA ARG A 127 1.82 6.43 -0.04
C ARG A 127 0.54 7.01 -0.65
N TYR A 128 -0.12 6.28 -1.54
CA TYR A 128 -1.38 6.71 -2.15
C TYR A 128 -2.48 6.91 -1.11
N VAL A 129 -2.61 5.99 -0.16
CA VAL A 129 -3.61 6.10 0.90
C VAL A 129 -3.31 7.27 1.83
N VAL A 130 -2.06 7.41 2.27
CA VAL A 130 -1.66 8.48 3.20
C VAL A 130 -1.84 9.86 2.57
N ASP A 131 -1.39 10.07 1.32
CA ASP A 131 -1.55 11.36 0.64
C ASP A 131 -3.04 11.64 0.34
N ALA A 132 -3.79 10.63 -0.11
CA ALA A 132 -5.20 10.80 -0.43
C ALA A 132 -6.10 11.00 0.82
N SER A 133 -5.64 10.62 2.01
CA SER A 133 -6.38 10.80 3.26
C SER A 133 -6.54 12.26 3.70
N ASP A 134 -5.74 13.16 3.15
CA ASP A 134 -5.91 14.61 3.29
C ASP A 134 -6.45 15.30 2.02
N GLY A 135 -6.87 14.52 1.01
CA GLY A 135 -7.38 15.00 -0.26
C GLY A 135 -6.30 15.27 -1.32
N SER A 136 -5.04 14.93 -1.05
CA SER A 136 -3.95 15.13 -2.00
C SER A 136 -3.96 14.09 -3.10
N PHE A 137 -3.84 14.53 -4.36
CA PHE A 137 -3.76 13.63 -5.51
C PHE A 137 -2.39 12.98 -5.64
N PRO A 138 -2.33 11.74 -6.17
CA PRO A 138 -1.07 11.08 -6.48
C PRO A 138 -0.14 11.91 -7.38
N THR A 139 1.15 11.85 -7.10
CA THR A 139 2.21 12.51 -7.87
C THR A 139 3.05 11.50 -8.66
N ALA A 140 3.73 11.94 -9.73
CA ALA A 140 4.61 11.07 -10.50
C ALA A 140 5.76 10.54 -9.64
N ARG A 141 6.32 11.40 -8.78
CA ARG A 141 7.41 11.07 -7.87
C ARG A 141 6.88 10.94 -6.44
N ILE A 142 6.55 9.72 -6.05
CA ILE A 142 6.08 9.46 -4.69
C ILE A 142 7.19 9.68 -3.66
N THR A 143 6.85 10.29 -2.53
CA THR A 143 7.74 10.36 -1.37
C THR A 143 7.97 8.94 -0.82
N PRO A 144 9.21 8.54 -0.54
CA PRO A 144 9.47 7.22 0.04
C PRO A 144 8.68 6.99 1.33
N VAL A 145 8.17 5.79 1.48
CA VAL A 145 7.54 5.33 2.73
C VAL A 145 8.60 4.56 3.51
N PRO A 146 8.84 4.92 4.78
CA PRO A 146 9.70 4.13 5.65
C PRO A 146 9.13 2.71 5.83
N HIS A 147 10.03 1.73 6.01
CA HIS A 147 9.60 0.36 6.26
C HIS A 147 9.06 0.22 7.69
N ALA A 148 8.01 -0.57 7.84
CA ALA A 148 7.38 -0.88 9.13
C ALA A 148 7.07 0.34 9.99
N GLU A 149 6.71 1.47 9.37
CA GLU A 149 6.16 2.65 10.04
C GLU A 149 4.64 2.59 10.02
N ALA A 150 4.01 2.90 11.16
CA ALA A 150 2.57 2.94 11.28
C ALA A 150 2.02 4.33 10.93
N PHE A 151 0.99 4.35 10.09
CA PHE A 151 0.17 5.52 9.80
C PHE A 151 -1.23 5.27 10.37
N PHE A 152 -1.71 6.17 11.21
CA PHE A 152 -3.02 6.05 11.85
C PHE A 152 -4.02 6.90 11.08
N LEU A 153 -5.06 6.26 10.56
CA LEU A 153 -6.13 6.91 9.82
C LEU A 153 -7.46 6.52 10.46
N ASP A 154 -8.31 7.49 10.69
CA ASP A 154 -9.69 7.22 11.09
C ASP A 154 -10.56 6.86 9.89
N THR A 155 -11.79 6.44 10.15
CA THR A 155 -12.76 6.02 9.14
C THR A 155 -13.04 7.11 8.10
N ASP A 156 -13.08 8.38 8.50
CA ASP A 156 -13.33 9.48 7.58
C ASP A 156 -12.13 9.76 6.68
N ALA A 157 -10.92 9.66 7.20
CA ALA A 157 -9.68 9.77 6.42
C ALA A 157 -9.54 8.62 5.40
N VAL A 158 -9.90 7.39 5.79
CA VAL A 158 -9.90 6.23 4.86
C VAL A 158 -10.95 6.42 3.77
N ARG A 159 -12.15 6.90 4.10
CA ARG A 159 -13.20 7.21 3.13
C ARG A 159 -12.76 8.30 2.15
N LEU A 160 -12.19 9.39 2.66
CA LEU A 160 -11.66 10.48 1.85
C LEU A 160 -10.56 9.96 0.92
N ALA A 161 -9.68 9.08 1.39
CA ALA A 161 -8.64 8.48 0.55
C ALA A 161 -9.24 7.70 -0.63
N ALA A 162 -10.25 6.87 -0.38
CA ALA A 162 -10.92 6.10 -1.44
C ALA A 162 -11.60 7.02 -2.48
N GLU A 163 -12.29 8.06 -2.03
CA GLU A 163 -12.94 9.05 -2.91
C GLU A 163 -11.91 9.84 -3.72
N THR A 164 -10.84 10.32 -3.09
CA THR A 164 -9.75 11.07 -3.72
C THR A 164 -9.05 10.26 -4.80
N LEU A 165 -8.73 8.99 -4.53
CA LEU A 165 -8.10 8.11 -5.52
C LEU A 165 -9.01 7.86 -6.73
N ARG A 166 -10.32 7.68 -6.52
CA ARG A 166 -11.28 7.53 -7.62
C ARG A 166 -11.42 8.81 -8.42
N ALA A 167 -11.53 9.95 -7.76
CA ALA A 167 -11.64 11.24 -8.42
C ALA A 167 -10.40 11.53 -9.28
N TRP A 168 -9.21 11.23 -8.76
CA TRP A 168 -7.98 11.34 -9.52
C TRP A 168 -7.94 10.39 -10.72
N ALA A 169 -8.32 9.13 -10.55
CA ALA A 169 -8.32 8.12 -11.60
C ALA A 169 -9.33 8.42 -12.73
N ALA A 170 -10.40 9.17 -12.43
CA ALA A 170 -11.40 9.59 -13.43
C ALA A 170 -10.89 10.72 -14.35
N ALA A 171 -9.94 11.55 -13.90
CA ALA A 171 -9.31 12.60 -14.69
C ALA A 171 -7.80 12.68 -14.35
N PRO A 172 -7.03 11.64 -14.73
CA PRO A 172 -5.70 11.42 -14.21
C PRO A 172 -4.69 12.42 -14.77
N SER A 173 -3.96 13.06 -13.87
CA SER A 173 -2.84 13.94 -14.22
C SER A 173 -1.83 13.98 -13.07
N PHE A 174 -0.57 14.18 -13.38
CA PHE A 174 0.45 14.47 -12.38
C PHE A 174 0.75 15.97 -12.36
N ALA A 175 0.42 16.62 -11.25
CA ALA A 175 0.64 18.06 -11.11
C ALA A 175 2.13 18.45 -11.14
N ASP A 176 3.01 17.55 -10.76
CA ASP A 176 4.46 17.73 -10.74
C ASP A 176 5.15 17.51 -12.11
N LEU A 177 4.39 17.13 -13.15
CA LEU A 177 4.88 16.99 -14.52
C LEU A 177 4.43 18.13 -15.44
N VAL A 178 3.65 19.08 -14.95
CA VAL A 178 3.25 20.27 -15.71
C VAL A 178 4.38 21.29 -15.62
N ALA A 179 5.27 21.27 -16.58
CA ALA A 179 6.32 22.28 -16.81
C ALA A 179 6.18 22.89 -18.19
#